data_9e44510edb8ff38d728e0d274b529b48
#
_entry.id   9e44510edb8ff38d728e0d274b529b48
#
_cell.length_a   1.000
_cell.length_b   1.000
_cell.length_c   1.000
_cell.angle_alpha   90.00
_cell.angle_beta   90.00
_cell.angle_gamma   90.00
#
_symmetry.space_group_name_H-M   'P 1'
#
loop_
_entity.id
_entity.type
_entity.pdbx_description
1 polymer ?
#
loop_
_entity_poly.entity_id
_entity_poly.type
_entity_poly.pdbx_seq_one_letter_code
_entity_poly.pdbx_strand_id
1 'polypeptide(L)'
;MKLHSVAAMMTLLGILSMACSSGGSGTPGSGGGAGSSTPSSSGGGGAGAPSGSGGGPEAGGGGGASAPTGSGGRTGSGGSTGGSSGGTTGNGGTTGLSTGGTTGGSTGGAKGGATGTSTGGVSGTSGGTGGTTSSSDLATRPCDIYADANMPCVAAYSMVRTLSKSYKGPLFQVRAGSSSTNNTMSGGTTKDITPGSDGFVDSATVDAACGTGYCTVSVLYDHSGNGNDIMRAPKGSTAGGASGAEDDYESIATKGQVTAGGHKVYSLYMNKHEGYRVQTGVKGKNVPTGSQPQGTYMLADGTRGGGACCFDFGNATSNPATEWHFMDCLCFETSYWGKGSGSGPWFGADFENGVWAGGSKVGDPGWGGLNDAHPANTNNPSLKVPFAMGFLRVKSSEYAIRVADLSTASDLTTAYLGAPPATVDHRGGIVLGVGGDNSNTSSGTFLEGVMVAGYPTNDVELAIMKNIKAVGYSK
;
A
#
# COMPACT_ATOMS: atom_id res chain seq x y z
N MET A 1 62.41 -12.40 -8.80
CA MET A 1 61.74 -11.10 -8.71
C MET A 1 61.10 -10.78 -10.05
N LYS A 2 59.83 -11.06 -10.19
CA LYS A 2 59.00 -10.63 -11.33
C LYS A 2 57.65 -10.17 -10.77
N LEU A 3 57.41 -8.89 -10.81
CA LEU A 3 56.12 -8.27 -10.51
C LEU A 3 55.14 -8.66 -11.63
N HIS A 4 53.98 -9.16 -11.24
CA HIS A 4 52.84 -9.27 -12.14
C HIS A 4 51.82 -8.20 -11.71
N SER A 5 51.64 -7.22 -12.62
CA SER A 5 50.54 -6.24 -12.54
C SER A 5 49.24 -6.95 -12.89
N VAL A 6 48.29 -6.91 -11.98
CA VAL A 6 46.90 -7.26 -12.25
C VAL A 6 46.13 -5.97 -12.57
N ALA A 7 45.79 -5.81 -13.82
CA ALA A 7 44.89 -4.74 -14.25
C ALA A 7 43.46 -5.09 -13.86
N ALA A 8 42.87 -4.30 -12.98
CA ALA A 8 41.45 -4.38 -12.66
C ALA A 8 40.64 -3.72 -13.78
N MET A 9 39.91 -4.51 -14.51
CA MET A 9 38.96 -4.07 -15.53
C MET A 9 37.66 -3.67 -14.81
N MET A 10 37.48 -2.37 -14.58
CA MET A 10 36.19 -1.83 -14.14
C MET A 10 35.23 -1.85 -15.34
N THR A 11 34.29 -2.77 -15.30
CA THR A 11 33.12 -2.76 -16.19
C THR A 11 32.15 -1.69 -15.70
N LEU A 12 32.07 -0.60 -16.43
CA LEU A 12 31.10 0.46 -16.22
C LEU A 12 29.72 -0.08 -16.63
N LEU A 13 28.92 -0.54 -15.68
CA LEU A 13 27.52 -0.85 -15.92
C LEU A 13 26.77 0.49 -15.98
N GLY A 14 26.44 0.92 -17.18
CA GLY A 14 25.54 2.06 -17.39
C GLY A 14 24.14 1.68 -16.92
N ILE A 15 23.74 2.20 -15.77
CA ILE A 15 22.36 2.10 -15.31
C ILE A 15 21.55 3.12 -16.12
N LEU A 16 20.75 2.58 -17.03
CA LEU A 16 19.79 3.38 -17.79
C LEU A 16 18.62 3.71 -16.86
N SER A 17 18.55 4.94 -16.41
CA SER A 17 17.41 5.48 -15.67
C SER A 17 16.20 5.52 -16.59
N MET A 18 15.22 4.67 -16.35
CA MET A 18 13.98 4.65 -17.12
C MET A 18 12.88 5.38 -16.38
N ALA A 19 12.59 6.57 -16.86
CA ALA A 19 11.42 7.34 -16.44
C ALA A 19 10.13 6.73 -17.02
N CYS A 20 9.08 6.64 -16.22
CA CYS A 20 7.73 6.34 -16.68
C CYS A 20 7.23 7.44 -17.61
N SER A 21 7.40 7.33 -18.92
CA SER A 21 6.80 8.27 -19.85
C SER A 21 5.52 7.71 -20.45
N SER A 22 4.42 8.42 -20.25
CA SER A 22 3.12 8.14 -20.85
C SER A 22 3.14 8.47 -22.34
N GLY A 23 3.41 7.45 -23.19
CA GLY A 23 3.27 7.55 -24.62
C GLY A 23 1.89 7.09 -25.07
N GLY A 24 1.00 8.03 -25.38
CA GLY A 24 -0.23 7.73 -26.08
C GLY A 24 0.07 7.36 -27.55
N SER A 25 -0.10 6.10 -27.92
CA SER A 25 -0.01 5.63 -29.32
C SER A 25 -1.38 5.72 -29.99
N GLY A 26 -1.54 6.73 -30.83
CA GLY A 26 -2.60 6.75 -31.84
C GLY A 26 -2.23 5.79 -32.98
N THR A 27 -3.08 4.85 -33.28
CA THR A 27 -2.99 3.97 -34.46
C THR A 27 -3.56 4.68 -35.69
N PRO A 28 -2.90 4.64 -36.83
CA PRO A 28 -3.51 5.05 -38.11
C PRO A 28 -4.25 3.86 -38.73
N GLY A 29 -5.56 3.98 -38.83
CA GLY A 29 -6.35 3.07 -39.65
C GLY A 29 -6.41 3.51 -41.08
N SER A 30 -5.96 2.64 -42.02
CA SER A 30 -6.10 2.78 -43.44
C SER A 30 -7.32 1.99 -43.92
N GLY A 31 -8.06 2.58 -44.88
CA GLY A 31 -8.75 1.79 -45.88
C GLY A 31 -10.23 2.11 -46.15
N GLY A 32 -10.51 2.94 -47.11
CA GLY A 32 -11.20 2.73 -48.37
C GLY A 32 -12.72 2.45 -48.38
N GLY A 33 -13.46 3.26 -49.12
CA GLY A 33 -14.73 2.85 -49.68
C GLY A 33 -15.72 3.97 -49.93
N ALA A 34 -15.89 4.30 -51.17
CA ALA A 34 -16.71 5.32 -51.79
C ALA A 34 -18.23 5.26 -51.55
N GLY A 35 -18.90 6.37 -51.65
CA GLY A 35 -20.35 6.42 -51.79
C GLY A 35 -20.94 7.83 -51.69
N SER A 36 -21.18 8.42 -52.84
CA SER A 36 -21.84 9.69 -53.17
C SER A 36 -23.18 9.97 -52.51
N SER A 37 -23.45 11.25 -52.20
CA SER A 37 -24.52 12.07 -52.73
C SER A 37 -24.77 13.30 -51.89
N THR A 38 -24.66 14.44 -52.50
CA THR A 38 -25.13 15.80 -52.13
C THR A 38 -26.66 15.96 -52.52
N PRO A 39 -27.36 17.06 -52.35
CA PRO A 39 -27.12 18.32 -51.58
C PRO A 39 -28.37 18.93 -50.89
N SER A 40 -28.19 20.15 -50.47
CA SER A 40 -29.12 21.32 -50.30
C SER A 40 -29.39 21.74 -48.87
N SER A 41 -29.13 22.93 -48.49
CA SER A 41 -29.36 24.32 -48.80
C SER A 41 -30.04 25.05 -47.64
N SER A 42 -29.60 26.28 -47.49
CA SER A 42 -30.21 27.49 -46.91
C SER A 42 -30.12 27.68 -45.40
N GLY A 43 -29.69 28.79 -44.86
CA GLY A 43 -29.50 30.15 -45.29
C GLY A 43 -29.49 31.07 -44.09
N GLY A 44 -28.79 32.17 -44.21
CA GLY A 44 -29.04 33.45 -43.59
C GLY A 44 -28.44 33.74 -42.22
N GLY A 45 -27.46 34.57 -42.09
CA GLY A 45 -27.47 36.00 -42.14
C GLY A 45 -27.06 36.60 -40.81
N GLY A 46 -26.01 37.40 -40.80
CA GLY A 46 -25.94 38.79 -40.40
C GLY A 46 -24.93 39.05 -39.27
N ALA A 47 -23.79 39.52 -39.57
CA ALA A 47 -23.16 40.85 -39.47
C ALA A 47 -23.08 41.50 -38.06
N GLY A 48 -21.85 41.96 -37.76
CA GLY A 48 -21.61 43.05 -36.84
C GLY A 48 -20.32 43.03 -36.04
N ALA A 49 -19.21 43.53 -36.64
CA ALA A 49 -18.12 44.12 -35.87
C ALA A 49 -18.36 45.63 -35.79
N PRO A 50 -17.74 46.39 -34.89
CA PRO A 50 -16.41 46.96 -35.11
C PRO A 50 -15.54 47.16 -33.84
N SER A 51 -14.25 47.01 -33.94
CA SER A 51 -13.10 47.97 -33.96
C SER A 51 -13.05 49.06 -32.89
N GLY A 52 -11.85 49.16 -32.27
CA GLY A 52 -11.33 50.32 -31.52
C GLY A 52 -10.20 49.91 -30.60
N SER A 53 -8.95 49.91 -30.88
CA SER A 53 -7.90 50.90 -31.13
C SER A 53 -7.50 51.75 -29.93
N GLY A 54 -6.16 51.64 -29.58
CA GLY A 54 -5.35 52.67 -28.96
C GLY A 54 -5.00 52.43 -27.50
N GLY A 55 -3.80 52.51 -27.00
CA GLY A 55 -2.55 53.11 -27.31
C GLY A 55 -1.65 52.85 -26.10
N GLY A 56 -0.37 52.60 -26.32
CA GLY A 56 0.67 52.80 -25.30
C GLY A 56 1.13 54.28 -25.30
N PRO A 57 2.25 54.69 -24.75
CA PRO A 57 3.44 53.98 -24.27
C PRO A 57 4.11 54.60 -22.99
N GLU A 58 5.31 54.09 -22.71
CA GLU A 58 6.47 54.71 -22.02
C GLU A 58 6.44 54.84 -20.48
N ALA A 59 7.50 54.58 -19.76
CA ALA A 59 8.95 54.50 -19.78
C ALA A 59 9.47 54.98 -18.43
N GLY A 60 10.61 54.47 -18.03
CA GLY A 60 11.52 55.13 -17.09
C GLY A 60 11.66 54.40 -15.76
N GLY A 61 12.74 53.78 -15.46
CA GLY A 61 14.09 54.23 -15.12
C GLY A 61 14.34 53.82 -13.67
N GLY A 62 15.31 53.01 -13.34
CA GLY A 62 16.69 53.30 -13.25
C GLY A 62 17.22 53.14 -11.81
N GLY A 63 18.32 52.47 -11.67
CA GLY A 63 19.23 52.55 -10.50
C GLY A 63 19.09 51.41 -9.50
N GLY A 64 20.08 50.63 -9.15
CA GLY A 64 21.48 50.76 -9.12
C GLY A 64 22.02 50.17 -7.84
N ALA A 65 22.87 49.16 -8.00
CA ALA A 65 24.02 48.75 -7.20
C ALA A 65 24.00 48.76 -5.67
N SER A 66 24.36 47.66 -5.04
CA SER A 66 25.63 47.45 -4.35
C SER A 66 25.64 46.20 -3.49
N ALA A 67 26.59 45.33 -3.75
CA ALA A 67 27.04 44.31 -2.79
C ALA A 67 27.94 44.96 -1.73
N PRO A 68 28.11 44.33 -0.58
CA PRO A 68 29.49 44.12 -0.16
C PRO A 68 29.82 42.68 0.25
N THR A 69 30.97 42.30 -0.19
CA THR A 69 31.85 41.25 0.27
C THR A 69 32.23 41.43 1.76
N GLY A 70 32.31 40.29 2.48
CA GLY A 70 32.87 40.20 3.81
C GLY A 70 33.39 38.80 4.10
N SER A 71 34.68 38.61 3.82
CA SER A 71 35.50 37.47 4.21
C SER A 71 35.80 37.50 5.72
N GLY A 72 35.81 36.29 6.35
CA GLY A 72 36.29 36.15 7.71
C GLY A 72 36.48 34.71 8.11
N GLY A 73 37.64 34.15 7.76
CA GLY A 73 38.07 32.86 8.26
C GLY A 73 38.52 32.91 9.71
N ARG A 74 38.32 31.79 10.42
CA ARG A 74 39.20 31.41 11.54
C ARG A 74 39.20 29.88 11.71
N THR A 75 40.38 29.35 11.52
CA THR A 75 40.93 28.08 11.94
C THR A 75 40.94 27.95 13.46
N GLY A 76 40.67 26.76 13.95
CA GLY A 76 40.83 26.36 15.33
C GLY A 76 40.96 24.87 15.46
N SER A 77 42.19 24.36 15.36
CA SER A 77 42.60 23.02 15.69
C SER A 77 42.71 22.85 17.21
N GLY A 78 42.33 21.66 17.70
CA GLY A 78 42.58 21.28 19.09
C GLY A 78 42.29 19.79 19.26
N GLY A 79 43.32 18.98 19.16
CA GLY A 79 43.33 17.57 19.50
C GLY A 79 43.65 17.35 20.97
N SER A 80 43.30 16.17 21.48
CA SER A 80 43.89 15.46 22.63
C SER A 80 43.17 14.11 22.73
N THR A 81 43.72 13.04 22.37
CA THR A 81 44.57 12.00 22.97
C THR A 81 44.29 11.65 24.42
N GLY A 82 44.12 10.35 24.61
CA GLY A 82 44.23 9.63 25.86
C GLY A 82 43.02 8.68 26.05
N GLY A 83 43.10 7.39 26.10
CA GLY A 83 44.16 6.51 26.52
C GLY A 83 43.56 5.46 27.43
N SER A 84 43.62 4.21 27.01
CA SER A 84 44.10 3.04 27.72
C SER A 84 43.26 2.34 28.82
N SER A 85 42.91 1.13 28.51
CA SER A 85 43.33 -0.14 29.15
C SER A 85 42.58 -0.62 30.39
N GLY A 86 42.32 -1.95 30.32
CA GLY A 86 42.10 -2.89 31.41
C GLY A 86 40.87 -3.72 31.16
N GLY A 87 40.85 -4.92 30.72
CA GLY A 87 41.55 -6.14 30.94
C GLY A 87 41.15 -6.79 32.26
N THR A 88 40.31 -7.86 32.21
CA THR A 88 40.62 -9.11 32.87
C THR A 88 39.53 -10.15 32.66
N THR A 89 39.98 -11.28 32.22
CA THR A 89 39.55 -12.65 32.23
C THR A 89 38.84 -13.12 33.51
N GLY A 90 37.82 -13.97 33.34
CA GLY A 90 37.23 -14.80 34.39
C GLY A 90 36.57 -16.05 33.80
N ASN A 91 37.28 -17.13 33.86
CA ASN A 91 36.97 -18.52 33.51
C ASN A 91 36.05 -19.16 34.57
N GLY A 92 35.31 -20.21 34.15
CA GLY A 92 34.73 -21.26 35.02
C GLY A 92 33.31 -21.56 34.59
N GLY A 93 32.97 -22.62 33.94
CA GLY A 93 33.20 -24.03 34.13
C GLY A 93 32.11 -24.59 35.06
N THR A 94 31.16 -25.37 34.56
CA THR A 94 31.03 -26.79 34.73
C THR A 94 29.62 -27.30 34.45
N THR A 95 29.56 -28.27 33.64
CA THR A 95 28.64 -29.39 33.42
C THR A 95 27.77 -29.83 34.58
N GLY A 96 26.50 -30.14 34.29
CA GLY A 96 25.61 -30.91 35.14
C GLY A 96 24.55 -31.63 34.32
N LEU A 97 24.88 -32.83 33.88
CA LEU A 97 23.93 -33.85 33.41
C LEU A 97 23.15 -34.38 34.60
N SER A 98 21.84 -34.50 34.50
CA SER A 98 21.10 -35.42 35.38
C SER A 98 19.95 -36.03 34.58
N THR A 99 20.12 -37.29 34.31
CA THR A 99 19.15 -38.27 33.86
C THR A 99 18.32 -38.74 35.06
N GLY A 100 17.02 -38.94 34.89
CA GLY A 100 16.17 -39.60 35.87
C GLY A 100 14.75 -39.78 35.33
N GLY A 101 14.52 -40.95 34.75
CA GLY A 101 13.21 -41.46 34.44
C GLY A 101 12.53 -42.04 35.68
N THR A 102 11.24 -42.16 35.64
CA THR A 102 10.52 -43.37 36.09
C THR A 102 9.06 -43.31 35.68
N THR A 103 8.64 -44.41 35.14
CA THR A 103 7.34 -44.92 34.81
C THR A 103 6.40 -44.98 36.02
N GLY A 104 5.09 -44.82 35.80
CA GLY A 104 4.05 -45.17 36.74
C GLY A 104 2.67 -45.07 36.11
N GLY A 105 2.17 -46.19 35.61
CA GLY A 105 0.82 -46.37 35.18
C GLY A 105 -0.10 -46.68 36.35
N SER A 106 -1.37 -46.35 36.25
CA SER A 106 -2.43 -47.11 36.91
C SER A 106 -3.82 -46.80 36.30
N THR A 107 -4.43 -47.83 35.98
CA THR A 107 -5.77 -48.23 35.56
C THR A 107 -6.90 -47.93 36.52
N GLY A 108 -8.10 -47.81 35.98
CA GLY A 108 -9.42 -48.01 36.62
C GLY A 108 -10.33 -46.81 36.53
N GLY A 109 -11.52 -46.88 36.08
CA GLY A 109 -12.53 -47.87 35.88
C GLY A 109 -13.89 -47.20 35.93
N ALA A 110 -14.63 -47.43 34.94
CA ALA A 110 -16.04 -47.68 34.69
C ALA A 110 -17.19 -47.00 35.49
N LYS A 111 -18.19 -46.66 34.68
CA LYS A 111 -19.67 -46.82 34.83
C LYS A 111 -20.49 -45.69 35.46
N GLY A 112 -21.51 -45.30 34.67
CA GLY A 112 -22.75 -44.68 35.16
C GLY A 112 -23.53 -44.03 34.01
N GLY A 113 -24.45 -44.80 33.43
CA GLY A 113 -25.41 -44.33 32.43
C GLY A 113 -26.62 -43.66 33.09
N ALA A 114 -27.27 -42.77 32.37
CA ALA A 114 -28.68 -42.45 32.55
C ALA A 114 -29.24 -41.97 31.20
N THR A 115 -30.15 -42.76 30.67
CA THR A 115 -31.07 -42.50 29.59
C THR A 115 -32.08 -41.46 29.99
N GLY A 116 -32.29 -40.47 29.14
CA GLY A 116 -33.42 -39.56 29.23
C GLY A 116 -33.92 -39.22 27.83
N THR A 117 -34.91 -39.96 27.41
CA THR A 117 -35.72 -39.72 26.20
C THR A 117 -36.70 -38.58 26.49
N SER A 118 -36.72 -37.56 25.63
CA SER A 118 -37.92 -36.74 25.47
C SER A 118 -38.09 -36.34 24.02
N THR A 119 -39.13 -36.90 23.46
CA THR A 119 -39.75 -36.60 22.16
C THR A 119 -40.49 -35.27 22.26
N GLY A 120 -40.30 -34.39 21.26
CA GLY A 120 -41.09 -33.18 21.11
C GLY A 120 -40.89 -32.52 19.75
N GLY A 121 -41.79 -32.80 18.85
CA GLY A 121 -42.46 -31.98 17.87
C GLY A 121 -41.66 -31.12 16.92
N VAL A 122 -41.58 -31.56 15.64
CA VAL A 122 -41.16 -30.81 14.47
C VAL A 122 -42.28 -29.88 14.01
N SER A 123 -41.97 -28.63 13.80
CA SER A 123 -42.68 -27.79 12.84
C SER A 123 -41.66 -27.05 11.99
N GLY A 124 -41.58 -27.45 10.74
CA GLY A 124 -40.72 -26.83 9.74
C GLY A 124 -41.26 -25.46 9.30
N THR A 125 -40.36 -24.50 9.24
CA THR A 125 -40.51 -23.35 8.38
C THR A 125 -39.16 -23.13 7.71
N SER A 126 -39.18 -23.27 6.38
CA SER A 126 -38.05 -22.93 5.51
C SER A 126 -37.81 -21.42 5.58
N GLY A 127 -36.79 -21.04 6.32
CA GLY A 127 -36.29 -19.67 6.36
C GLY A 127 -34.86 -19.69 5.84
N GLY A 128 -34.59 -18.85 4.84
CA GLY A 128 -33.29 -18.74 4.18
C GLY A 128 -32.13 -18.58 5.18
N THR A 129 -31.11 -19.38 5.01
CA THR A 129 -29.86 -19.29 5.74
C THR A 129 -29.10 -18.04 5.33
N GLY A 130 -29.46 -16.89 5.91
CA GLY A 130 -28.51 -15.81 6.14
C GLY A 130 -27.57 -16.30 7.22
N GLY A 131 -26.33 -16.60 6.87
CA GLY A 131 -25.32 -16.97 7.84
C GLY A 131 -25.16 -15.85 8.86
N THR A 132 -25.65 -16.07 10.05
CA THR A 132 -25.34 -15.20 11.20
C THR A 132 -23.88 -15.40 11.53
N THR A 133 -23.03 -14.46 11.09
CA THR A 133 -21.66 -14.32 11.58
C THR A 133 -21.70 -14.30 13.10
N SER A 134 -20.98 -15.21 13.74
CA SER A 134 -20.96 -15.23 15.19
C SER A 134 -20.28 -13.95 15.68
N SER A 135 -20.85 -13.30 16.67
CA SER A 135 -20.29 -12.07 17.28
C SER A 135 -18.86 -12.26 17.82
N SER A 136 -18.41 -13.50 17.99
CA SER A 136 -17.05 -13.86 18.40
C SER A 136 -16.00 -13.56 17.31
N ASP A 137 -16.34 -13.71 16.02
CA ASP A 137 -15.39 -13.54 14.91
C ASP A 137 -15.02 -12.08 14.70
N LEU A 138 -15.94 -11.15 15.00
CA LEU A 138 -15.67 -9.72 14.95
C LEU A 138 -15.02 -9.18 16.23
N ALA A 139 -15.03 -9.95 17.32
CA ALA A 139 -14.37 -9.57 18.57
C ALA A 139 -12.83 -9.63 18.46
N THR A 140 -12.27 -10.43 17.55
CA THR A 140 -10.84 -10.47 17.22
C THR A 140 -10.58 -9.58 16.02
N ARG A 141 -9.45 -8.90 16.01
CA ARG A 141 -9.03 -8.00 14.92
C ARG A 141 -7.78 -8.55 14.23
N PRO A 142 -7.46 -8.12 13.02
CA PRO A 142 -6.27 -8.62 12.31
C PRO A 142 -4.97 -8.53 13.12
N CYS A 143 -4.71 -7.41 13.77
CA CYS A 143 -3.49 -7.25 14.57
C CYS A 143 -3.46 -8.14 15.81
N ASP A 144 -4.61 -8.53 16.35
CA ASP A 144 -4.66 -9.48 17.47
C ASP A 144 -4.26 -10.89 16.97
N ILE A 145 -4.74 -11.31 15.79
CA ILE A 145 -4.39 -12.60 15.17
C ILE A 145 -2.89 -12.67 14.88
N TYR A 146 -2.31 -11.60 14.34
CA TYR A 146 -0.88 -11.53 14.10
C TYR A 146 -0.07 -11.53 15.40
N ALA A 147 -0.54 -10.83 16.45
CA ALA A 147 0.11 -10.80 17.75
C ALA A 147 0.12 -12.18 18.40
N ASP A 148 -1.00 -12.93 18.34
CA ASP A 148 -1.10 -14.31 18.81
C ASP A 148 -0.12 -15.26 18.09
N ALA A 149 0.25 -14.92 16.85
CA ALA A 149 1.26 -15.63 16.07
C ALA A 149 2.69 -15.08 16.27
N ASN A 150 2.93 -14.22 17.26
CA ASN A 150 4.20 -13.55 17.52
C ASN A 150 4.73 -12.70 16.36
N MET A 151 3.84 -12.12 15.58
CA MET A 151 4.14 -11.23 14.47
C MET A 151 3.40 -9.90 14.67
N PRO A 152 3.92 -8.97 15.51
CA PRO A 152 3.20 -7.75 15.83
C PRO A 152 2.99 -6.88 14.60
N CYS A 153 1.80 -6.26 14.52
CA CYS A 153 1.55 -5.20 13.54
C CYS A 153 2.55 -4.05 13.74
N VAL A 154 3.11 -3.59 12.65
CA VAL A 154 3.99 -2.41 12.65
C VAL A 154 3.29 -1.20 12.04
N ALA A 155 2.32 -1.43 11.17
CA ALA A 155 1.41 -0.42 10.63
C ALA A 155 0.06 -1.07 10.30
N ALA A 156 -1.04 -0.36 10.57
CA ALA A 156 -2.38 -0.86 10.33
C ALA A 156 -3.33 0.30 10.04
N TYR A 157 -3.92 0.33 8.86
CA TYR A 157 -4.78 1.43 8.40
C TYR A 157 -6.13 0.92 7.93
N SER A 158 -7.19 1.65 8.24
CA SER A 158 -8.54 1.34 7.76
C SER A 158 -9.43 2.57 7.76
N MET A 159 -10.25 2.70 6.73
CA MET A 159 -11.34 3.66 6.66
C MET A 159 -12.63 3.13 7.30
N VAL A 160 -12.64 1.88 7.76
CA VAL A 160 -13.85 1.11 8.05
C VAL A 160 -13.99 0.79 9.53
N ARG A 161 -12.94 0.20 10.12
CA ARG A 161 -12.97 -0.35 11.48
C ARG A 161 -11.61 -0.32 12.16
N THR A 162 -11.57 -0.46 13.47
CA THR A 162 -10.30 -0.72 14.18
C THR A 162 -9.70 -2.06 13.77
N LEU A 163 -8.38 -2.12 13.62
CA LEU A 163 -7.65 -3.33 13.27
C LEU A 163 -6.92 -3.99 14.45
N SER A 164 -7.03 -3.40 15.65
CA SER A 164 -6.55 -3.95 16.91
C SER A 164 -7.55 -3.66 18.02
N LYS A 165 -7.76 -4.63 18.91
CA LYS A 165 -8.61 -4.45 20.12
C LYS A 165 -8.06 -3.41 21.09
N SER A 166 -6.75 -3.29 21.15
CA SER A 166 -6.08 -2.33 22.05
C SER A 166 -6.16 -0.90 21.55
N TYR A 167 -6.39 -0.69 20.25
CA TYR A 167 -6.47 0.64 19.67
C TYR A 167 -7.81 1.31 20.01
N LYS A 168 -7.75 2.55 20.51
CA LYS A 168 -8.91 3.35 20.91
C LYS A 168 -8.92 4.74 20.31
N GLY A 169 -7.95 5.03 19.43
CA GLY A 169 -7.83 6.31 18.75
C GLY A 169 -8.77 6.46 17.54
N PRO A 170 -8.72 7.61 16.88
CA PRO A 170 -9.42 7.83 15.62
C PRO A 170 -8.82 6.94 14.50
N LEU A 171 -9.63 6.59 13.49
CA LEU A 171 -9.15 5.78 12.36
C LEU A 171 -8.44 6.65 11.32
N PHE A 172 -8.99 7.83 11.08
CA PHE A 172 -8.46 8.80 10.12
C PHE A 172 -8.91 10.21 10.49
N GLN A 173 -8.29 11.19 9.85
CA GLN A 173 -8.67 12.59 9.96
C GLN A 173 -9.21 13.08 8.63
N VAL A 174 -10.30 13.82 8.65
CA VAL A 174 -10.82 14.53 7.48
C VAL A 174 -10.50 16.02 7.56
N ARG A 175 -10.45 16.65 6.39
CA ARG A 175 -10.28 18.09 6.22
C ARG A 175 -11.48 18.65 5.45
N ALA A 176 -12.41 19.28 6.15
CA ALA A 176 -13.60 19.90 5.58
C ALA A 176 -13.27 21.29 5.02
N GLY A 177 -13.82 21.63 3.85
CA GLY A 177 -13.59 22.90 3.19
C GLY A 177 -12.21 23.03 2.53
N SER A 178 -11.51 21.90 2.33
CA SER A 178 -10.27 21.89 1.52
C SER A 178 -10.60 22.15 0.05
N SER A 179 -9.62 22.66 -0.71
CA SER A 179 -9.76 22.87 -2.15
C SER A 179 -9.13 21.74 -2.93
N SER A 180 -9.88 21.17 -3.88
CA SER A 180 -9.37 20.17 -4.81
C SER A 180 -8.33 20.69 -5.81
N THR A 181 -8.19 22.01 -5.90
CA THR A 181 -7.42 22.65 -6.97
C THR A 181 -6.05 23.13 -6.52
N ASN A 182 -5.71 23.01 -5.23
CA ASN A 182 -4.42 23.42 -4.76
C ASN A 182 -3.66 22.22 -4.15
N ASN A 183 -2.50 21.96 -4.66
CA ASN A 183 -1.61 20.89 -4.21
C ASN A 183 -1.18 21.04 -2.74
N THR A 184 -1.40 22.20 -2.13
CA THR A 184 -0.98 22.44 -0.76
C THR A 184 -1.93 21.84 0.26
N MET A 185 -3.19 21.52 -0.15
CA MET A 185 -4.24 21.07 0.77
C MET A 185 -4.26 21.89 2.07
N SER A 186 -3.94 23.19 1.93
CA SER A 186 -3.90 24.12 3.05
C SER A 186 -5.28 24.73 3.25
N GLY A 187 -5.61 25.03 4.47
CA GLY A 187 -6.91 25.56 4.84
C GLY A 187 -7.89 24.46 5.21
N GLY A 188 -9.15 24.84 5.35
CA GLY A 188 -10.19 23.95 5.87
C GLY A 188 -10.04 23.66 7.38
N THR A 189 -11.00 22.90 7.89
CA THR A 189 -11.02 22.46 9.31
C THR A 189 -10.79 20.97 9.38
N THR A 190 -9.83 20.54 10.17
CA THR A 190 -9.57 19.12 10.39
C THR A 190 -10.44 18.56 11.51
N LYS A 191 -10.89 17.33 11.35
CA LYS A 191 -11.63 16.60 12.37
C LYS A 191 -11.26 15.13 12.35
N ASP A 192 -10.94 14.58 13.52
CA ASP A 192 -10.68 13.18 13.70
C ASP A 192 -11.98 12.36 13.64
N ILE A 193 -11.94 11.25 12.95
CA ILE A 193 -13.04 10.31 12.80
C ILE A 193 -12.78 9.11 13.71
N THR A 194 -13.55 9.05 14.78
CA THR A 194 -13.44 8.02 15.82
C THR A 194 -14.50 6.95 15.57
N PRO A 195 -14.16 5.66 15.71
CA PRO A 195 -15.12 4.57 15.57
C PRO A 195 -16.13 4.55 16.72
N GLY A 196 -17.27 3.92 16.48
CA GLY A 196 -18.26 3.59 17.49
C GLY A 196 -17.73 2.54 18.49
N SER A 197 -18.58 2.18 19.47
CA SER A 197 -18.22 1.21 20.51
C SER A 197 -17.95 -0.20 20.00
N ASP A 198 -18.47 -0.54 18.82
CA ASP A 198 -18.24 -1.79 18.11
C ASP A 198 -16.97 -1.77 17.25
N GLY A 199 -16.32 -0.61 17.15
CA GLY A 199 -15.09 -0.39 16.41
C GLY A 199 -15.27 -0.02 14.94
N PHE A 200 -16.49 0.20 14.46
CA PHE A 200 -16.75 0.65 13.08
C PHE A 200 -16.96 2.16 12.99
N VAL A 201 -16.68 2.73 11.82
CA VAL A 201 -17.02 4.12 11.48
C VAL A 201 -18.26 4.10 10.60
N ASP A 202 -19.27 4.88 10.97
CA ASP A 202 -20.45 5.10 10.12
C ASP A 202 -20.20 6.26 9.16
N SER A 203 -20.65 6.16 7.91
CA SER A 203 -20.52 7.22 6.91
C SER A 203 -21.21 8.51 7.35
N ALA A 204 -22.28 8.42 8.15
CA ALA A 204 -22.96 9.59 8.69
C ALA A 204 -22.06 10.44 9.61
N THR A 205 -21.11 9.81 10.31
CA THR A 205 -20.11 10.52 11.13
C THR A 205 -19.17 11.32 10.24
N VAL A 206 -18.74 10.72 9.11
CA VAL A 206 -17.89 11.39 8.12
C VAL A 206 -18.67 12.55 7.46
N ASP A 207 -19.90 12.30 7.03
CA ASP A 207 -20.76 13.32 6.41
C ASP A 207 -20.99 14.51 7.34
N ALA A 208 -21.25 14.26 8.62
CA ALA A 208 -21.41 15.30 9.62
C ALA A 208 -20.12 16.11 9.85
N ALA A 209 -18.95 15.47 9.73
CA ALA A 209 -17.67 16.15 9.84
C ALA A 209 -17.34 16.98 8.59
N CYS A 210 -17.68 16.47 7.42
CA CYS A 210 -17.39 17.08 6.12
C CYS A 210 -18.38 18.22 5.76
N GLY A 211 -19.62 18.14 6.20
CA GLY A 211 -20.68 19.06 5.77
C GLY A 211 -20.97 18.93 4.28
N THR A 212 -21.39 20.03 3.65
CA THR A 212 -21.77 20.07 2.23
C THR A 212 -20.61 20.43 1.29
N GLY A 213 -19.42 20.72 1.82
CA GLY A 213 -18.27 21.19 1.07
C GLY A 213 -17.37 20.07 0.58
N TYR A 214 -16.29 20.47 -0.08
CA TYR A 214 -15.21 19.55 -0.43
C TYR A 214 -14.52 19.05 0.84
N CYS A 215 -14.27 17.76 0.93
CA CYS A 215 -13.73 17.13 2.12
C CYS A 215 -12.77 16.01 1.73
N THR A 216 -11.60 16.00 2.35
CA THR A 216 -10.52 15.07 2.04
C THR A 216 -10.05 14.32 3.27
N VAL A 217 -9.32 13.22 3.08
CA VAL A 217 -8.65 12.47 4.14
C VAL A 217 -7.25 13.05 4.31
N SER A 218 -6.97 13.70 5.44
CA SER A 218 -5.68 14.36 5.69
C SER A 218 -4.66 13.45 6.38
N VAL A 219 -5.12 12.51 7.20
CA VAL A 219 -4.27 11.55 7.93
C VAL A 219 -4.98 10.20 7.99
N LEU A 220 -4.25 9.12 7.77
CA LEU A 220 -4.64 7.77 8.19
C LEU A 220 -3.84 7.43 9.44
N TYR A 221 -4.52 7.20 10.55
CA TYR A 221 -3.89 6.87 11.82
C TYR A 221 -3.49 5.39 11.87
N ASP A 222 -2.38 5.11 12.51
CA ASP A 222 -1.83 3.77 12.67
C ASP A 222 -2.47 3.04 13.87
N HIS A 223 -3.25 2.02 13.60
CA HIS A 223 -3.92 1.21 14.62
C HIS A 223 -3.00 0.20 15.31
N SER A 224 -1.74 0.06 14.89
CA SER A 224 -0.77 -0.86 15.50
C SER A 224 -0.29 -0.39 16.88
N GLY A 225 -0.45 0.91 17.16
CA GLY A 225 0.06 1.54 18.38
C GLY A 225 1.52 2.01 18.26
N ASN A 226 2.14 1.92 17.08
CA ASN A 226 3.48 2.44 16.86
C ASN A 226 3.50 3.93 16.52
N GLY A 227 2.38 4.49 16.06
CA GLY A 227 2.27 5.88 15.67
C GLY A 227 2.88 6.15 14.27
N ASN A 228 2.82 5.16 13.40
CA ASN A 228 3.25 5.26 12.02
C ASN A 228 2.15 5.86 11.14
N ASP A 229 1.59 6.99 11.56
CA ASP A 229 0.54 7.68 10.82
C ASP A 229 1.03 8.09 9.44
N ILE A 230 0.16 7.97 8.44
CA ILE A 230 0.47 8.38 7.07
C ILE A 230 -0.40 9.56 6.66
N MET A 231 0.24 10.47 5.95
CA MET A 231 -0.38 11.65 5.37
C MET A 231 -0.03 11.75 3.89
N ARG A 232 -0.62 12.69 3.17
CA ARG A 232 -0.35 12.84 1.74
C ARG A 232 1.15 12.79 1.45
N ALA A 233 1.53 12.08 0.40
CA ALA A 233 2.92 11.92 0.03
C ALA A 233 3.48 13.24 -0.50
N PRO A 234 4.69 13.67 -0.09
CA PRO A 234 5.36 14.82 -0.68
C PRO A 234 5.93 14.43 -2.05
N LYS A 235 6.37 15.43 -2.81
CA LYS A 235 7.12 15.18 -4.04
C LYS A 235 8.33 14.28 -3.77
N GLY A 236 8.57 13.37 -4.69
CA GLY A 236 9.70 12.46 -4.66
C GLY A 236 10.82 12.86 -5.59
N SER A 237 11.56 11.86 -6.08
CA SER A 237 12.53 12.05 -7.14
C SER A 237 11.82 12.26 -8.48
N THR A 238 12.50 12.90 -9.42
CA THR A 238 11.99 13.09 -10.78
C THR A 238 12.04 11.82 -11.63
N ALA A 239 12.48 10.68 -11.07
CA ALA A 239 12.55 9.41 -11.78
C ALA A 239 11.16 8.93 -12.23
N GLY A 240 10.10 9.21 -11.46
CA GLY A 240 8.73 8.94 -11.82
C GLY A 240 8.10 9.88 -12.85
N GLY A 241 8.88 10.74 -13.48
CA GLY A 241 8.36 11.74 -14.40
C GLY A 241 7.56 12.83 -13.69
N ALA A 242 6.61 13.44 -14.43
CA ALA A 242 5.80 14.54 -13.89
C ALA A 242 4.96 14.16 -12.66
N SER A 243 4.64 12.87 -12.50
CA SER A 243 3.82 12.39 -11.39
C SER A 243 4.51 12.36 -10.03
N GLY A 244 5.85 12.31 -10.01
CA GLY A 244 6.62 12.36 -8.76
C GLY A 244 7.21 13.76 -8.45
N ALA A 245 7.03 14.71 -9.34
CA ALA A 245 7.66 16.04 -9.24
C ALA A 245 6.93 17.01 -8.31
N GLU A 246 5.70 16.71 -7.94
CA GLU A 246 4.82 17.53 -7.09
C GLU A 246 4.34 16.73 -5.89
N ASP A 247 3.91 17.43 -4.84
CA ASP A 247 3.23 16.79 -3.72
C ASP A 247 1.89 16.19 -4.20
N ASP A 248 1.55 15.01 -3.69
CA ASP A 248 0.26 14.40 -3.94
C ASP A 248 -0.90 15.19 -3.32
N TYR A 249 -2.12 14.88 -3.73
CA TYR A 249 -3.34 15.37 -3.14
C TYR A 249 -3.85 14.46 -2.03
N GLU A 250 -4.70 14.99 -1.18
CA GLU A 250 -5.52 14.20 -0.26
C GLU A 250 -6.73 13.61 -1.02
N SER A 251 -7.06 12.35 -0.76
CA SER A 251 -8.22 11.67 -1.36
C SER A 251 -9.55 12.21 -0.81
N ILE A 252 -10.61 12.17 -1.62
CA ILE A 252 -11.94 12.60 -1.20
C ILE A 252 -12.49 11.65 -0.14
N ALA A 253 -12.91 12.20 1.01
CA ALA A 253 -13.34 11.42 2.17
C ALA A 253 -14.74 10.78 2.01
N THR A 254 -15.61 11.31 1.14
CA THR A 254 -17.02 10.90 1.01
C THR A 254 -17.29 10.13 -0.28
N LYS A 255 -16.36 9.24 -0.68
CA LYS A 255 -16.50 8.40 -1.87
C LYS A 255 -16.27 6.92 -1.57
N GLY A 256 -16.66 6.07 -2.53
CA GLY A 256 -16.48 4.63 -2.41
C GLY A 256 -17.28 4.03 -1.25
N GLN A 257 -18.55 4.42 -1.09
CA GLN A 257 -19.41 3.89 -0.02
C GLN A 257 -19.65 2.40 -0.22
N VAL A 258 -19.50 1.65 0.85
CA VAL A 258 -19.78 0.21 0.95
C VAL A 258 -20.47 -0.07 2.29
N THR A 259 -20.99 -1.29 2.45
CA THR A 259 -21.48 -1.78 3.75
C THR A 259 -20.42 -2.70 4.36
N ALA A 260 -20.14 -2.55 5.65
CA ALA A 260 -19.22 -3.37 6.40
C ALA A 260 -19.67 -3.47 7.88
N GLY A 261 -19.79 -4.68 8.41
CA GLY A 261 -20.28 -4.89 9.78
C GLY A 261 -21.70 -4.37 10.03
N GLY A 262 -22.50 -4.23 8.98
CA GLY A 262 -23.83 -3.63 9.05
C GLY A 262 -23.87 -2.10 8.96
N HIS A 263 -22.73 -1.43 8.90
CA HIS A 263 -22.59 0.02 8.75
C HIS A 263 -22.39 0.41 7.30
N LYS A 264 -22.93 1.54 6.88
CA LYS A 264 -22.47 2.22 5.66
C LYS A 264 -21.17 2.96 5.98
N VAL A 265 -20.12 2.68 5.22
CA VAL A 265 -18.78 3.22 5.44
C VAL A 265 -18.20 3.77 4.14
N TYR A 266 -17.26 4.68 4.22
CA TYR A 266 -16.46 5.11 3.07
C TYR A 266 -15.14 4.33 3.02
N SER A 267 -14.65 4.09 1.79
CA SER A 267 -13.31 3.61 1.50
C SER A 267 -12.38 4.79 1.20
N LEU A 268 -11.07 4.56 1.22
CA LEU A 268 -10.11 5.50 0.69
C LEU A 268 -10.12 5.40 -0.85
N TYR A 269 -10.85 6.31 -1.48
CA TYR A 269 -11.05 6.34 -2.92
C TYR A 269 -10.00 7.24 -3.57
N MET A 270 -8.90 6.62 -4.05
CA MET A 270 -7.73 7.31 -4.56
C MET A 270 -7.79 7.47 -6.07
N ASN A 271 -7.58 8.69 -6.55
CA ASN A 271 -7.32 8.99 -7.95
C ASN A 271 -5.81 9.08 -8.19
N LYS A 272 -5.41 9.29 -9.44
CA LYS A 272 -4.03 9.65 -9.78
C LYS A 272 -3.60 10.87 -8.97
N HIS A 273 -2.36 10.90 -8.55
CA HIS A 273 -1.78 11.94 -7.70
C HIS A 273 -2.41 12.06 -6.31
N GLU A 274 -3.02 10.99 -5.80
CA GLU A 274 -3.49 10.88 -4.43
C GLU A 274 -2.78 9.69 -3.77
N GLY A 275 -1.80 9.97 -2.93
CA GLY A 275 -0.98 8.97 -2.26
C GLY A 275 -0.60 9.39 -0.84
N TYR A 276 -0.28 8.42 -0.01
CA TYR A 276 0.05 8.62 1.41
C TYR A 276 1.35 7.93 1.78
N ARG A 277 2.09 8.54 2.70
CA ARG A 277 3.27 7.90 3.30
C ARG A 277 3.57 8.44 4.69
N VAL A 278 4.42 7.73 5.44
CA VAL A 278 5.01 8.26 6.67
C VAL A 278 5.85 9.50 6.37
N GLN A 279 6.10 10.30 7.39
CA GLN A 279 6.91 11.52 7.24
C GLN A 279 8.23 11.21 6.53
N THR A 280 8.54 11.99 5.50
CA THR A 280 9.77 11.85 4.71
C THR A 280 11.02 11.96 5.59
N GLY A 281 11.98 11.07 5.34
CA GLY A 281 13.25 10.99 6.09
C GLY A 281 13.11 10.29 7.45
N VAL A 282 11.92 9.83 7.81
CA VAL A 282 11.68 9.12 9.06
C VAL A 282 11.34 7.66 8.74
N LYS A 283 12.06 6.72 9.33
CA LYS A 283 11.68 5.31 9.31
C LYS A 283 10.51 5.09 10.26
N GLY A 284 9.55 4.30 9.83
CA GLY A 284 8.46 3.90 10.71
C GLY A 284 8.99 3.09 11.90
N LYS A 285 8.39 3.31 13.06
CA LYS A 285 8.76 2.63 14.29
C LYS A 285 8.45 1.15 14.17
N ASN A 286 9.45 0.31 14.48
CA ASN A 286 9.38 -1.15 14.40
C ASN A 286 9.12 -1.73 12.99
N VAL A 287 9.12 -0.91 11.94
CA VAL A 287 9.00 -1.37 10.56
C VAL A 287 10.26 -2.12 10.15
N PRO A 288 10.15 -3.30 9.52
CA PRO A 288 11.30 -4.09 9.08
C PRO A 288 12.28 -3.27 8.24
N THR A 289 13.58 -3.52 8.45
CA THR A 289 14.68 -2.92 7.68
C THR A 289 15.70 -3.99 7.26
N GLY A 290 16.43 -3.74 6.17
CA GLY A 290 17.36 -4.70 5.61
C GLY A 290 16.66 -5.99 5.22
N SER A 291 17.19 -7.13 5.60
CA SER A 291 16.64 -8.45 5.27
C SER A 291 15.64 -9.01 6.30
N GLN A 292 15.18 -8.20 7.24
CA GLN A 292 14.17 -8.63 8.22
C GLN A 292 12.90 -9.10 7.52
N PRO A 293 12.26 -10.20 7.96
CA PRO A 293 11.03 -10.66 7.33
C PRO A 293 9.88 -9.71 7.55
N GLN A 294 8.99 -9.63 6.54
CA GLN A 294 7.81 -8.78 6.53
C GLN A 294 6.62 -9.52 5.96
N GLY A 295 5.44 -9.23 6.49
CA GLY A 295 4.14 -9.58 5.90
C GLY A 295 3.29 -8.34 5.70
N THR A 296 2.51 -8.31 4.61
CA THR A 296 1.60 -7.21 4.27
C THR A 296 0.31 -7.79 3.71
N TYR A 297 -0.85 -7.25 4.08
CA TYR A 297 -2.07 -7.49 3.33
C TYR A 297 -2.80 -6.19 3.00
N MET A 298 -3.59 -6.24 1.93
CA MET A 298 -4.47 -5.16 1.49
C MET A 298 -5.82 -5.72 1.03
N LEU A 299 -6.91 -5.07 1.47
CA LEU A 299 -8.26 -5.25 0.92
C LEU A 299 -8.58 -4.04 0.04
N ALA A 300 -8.87 -4.29 -1.23
CA ALA A 300 -9.11 -3.29 -2.25
C ALA A 300 -10.38 -3.60 -3.07
N ASP A 301 -10.91 -2.56 -3.74
CA ASP A 301 -11.98 -2.73 -4.72
C ASP A 301 -11.39 -3.03 -6.11
N GLY A 302 -11.47 -4.27 -6.56
CA GLY A 302 -10.96 -4.71 -7.86
C GLY A 302 -11.83 -4.29 -9.06
N THR A 303 -13.01 -3.69 -8.84
CA THR A 303 -13.83 -3.15 -9.92
C THR A 303 -13.43 -1.73 -10.29
N ARG A 304 -12.59 -1.10 -9.48
CA ARG A 304 -12.03 0.22 -9.70
C ARG A 304 -10.52 0.16 -9.47
N GLY A 305 -9.80 0.62 -10.41
CA GLY A 305 -8.36 0.71 -10.29
C GLY A 305 -7.69 0.51 -11.62
N GLY A 306 -6.42 0.68 -11.59
CA GLY A 306 -5.58 0.53 -12.73
C GLY A 306 -5.05 1.84 -13.25
N GLY A 307 -3.88 1.74 -13.73
CA GLY A 307 -3.06 2.82 -14.23
C GLY A 307 -1.69 2.25 -14.51
N ALA A 308 -0.74 3.11 -14.71
CA ALA A 308 0.60 2.68 -15.02
C ALA A 308 1.43 2.34 -13.76
N CYS A 309 1.36 3.12 -12.70
CA CYS A 309 2.06 2.97 -11.43
C CYS A 309 1.71 4.15 -10.51
N CYS A 310 1.53 4.00 -9.24
CA CYS A 310 1.55 2.79 -8.46
C CYS A 310 0.37 2.82 -7.49
N PHE A 311 -0.36 1.74 -7.37
CA PHE A 311 -1.32 1.56 -6.29
C PHE A 311 -0.75 0.52 -5.33
N ASP A 312 0.24 0.94 -4.54
CA ASP A 312 1.06 0.10 -3.69
C ASP A 312 0.74 0.31 -2.21
N PHE A 313 0.95 -0.74 -1.43
CA PHE A 313 0.92 -0.68 0.03
C PHE A 313 2.05 -1.53 0.59
N GLY A 314 2.94 -0.92 1.35
CA GLY A 314 4.03 -1.68 1.97
C GLY A 314 5.24 -0.84 2.38
N ASN A 315 6.39 -1.52 2.43
CA ASN A 315 7.68 -0.96 2.82
C ASN A 315 8.36 -0.33 1.61
N ALA A 316 8.78 0.89 1.78
CA ALA A 316 9.50 1.62 0.74
C ALA A 316 10.65 2.42 1.35
N THR A 317 11.37 3.16 0.50
CA THR A 317 12.33 4.13 1.00
C THR A 317 11.71 5.12 1.98
N SER A 318 12.46 5.55 2.98
CA SER A 318 12.01 6.61 3.87
C SER A 318 12.16 8.01 3.25
N ASN A 319 13.01 8.17 2.24
CA ASN A 319 13.24 9.44 1.55
C ASN A 319 13.15 9.30 0.02
N PRO A 320 11.97 9.53 -0.56
CA PRO A 320 11.74 9.37 -1.99
C PRO A 320 12.55 10.32 -2.87
N ALA A 321 13.09 11.40 -2.32
CA ALA A 321 13.90 12.35 -3.08
C ALA A 321 15.35 11.88 -3.29
N THR A 322 15.87 11.00 -2.45
CA THR A 322 17.27 10.56 -2.46
C THR A 322 17.47 9.06 -2.56
N GLU A 323 16.46 8.26 -2.23
CA GLU A 323 16.54 6.79 -2.15
C GLU A 323 15.34 6.15 -2.88
N TRP A 324 15.14 6.45 -4.14
CA TRP A 324 13.93 6.11 -4.89
C TRP A 324 13.77 4.62 -5.24
N HIS A 325 14.80 3.81 -5.19
CA HIS A 325 14.86 2.46 -5.76
C HIS A 325 14.74 1.32 -4.75
N PHE A 326 14.03 1.52 -3.65
CA PHE A 326 13.82 0.47 -2.65
C PHE A 326 12.36 0.35 -2.28
N MET A 327 11.75 -0.76 -2.69
CA MET A 327 10.38 -1.13 -2.35
C MET A 327 10.29 -2.63 -2.07
N ASP A 328 9.36 -2.99 -1.19
CA ASP A 328 8.83 -4.33 -0.98
C ASP A 328 7.34 -4.15 -0.65
N CYS A 329 6.57 -3.81 -1.67
CA CYS A 329 5.16 -3.46 -1.56
C CYS A 329 4.24 -4.45 -2.24
N LEU A 330 3.04 -4.58 -1.71
CA LEU A 330 1.93 -5.24 -2.38
C LEU A 330 1.30 -4.24 -3.35
N CYS A 331 1.41 -4.53 -4.64
CA CYS A 331 0.87 -3.75 -5.74
C CYS A 331 -0.46 -4.34 -6.22
N PHE A 332 -1.44 -3.51 -6.61
CA PHE A 332 -2.71 -3.97 -7.16
C PHE A 332 -3.13 -3.16 -8.40
N GLU A 333 -2.87 -3.71 -9.59
CA GLU A 333 -2.99 -2.98 -10.86
C GLU A 333 -3.51 -3.81 -12.04
N THR A 334 -3.92 -3.12 -13.10
CA THR A 334 -4.54 -3.73 -14.29
C THR A 334 -3.57 -3.99 -15.42
N SER A 335 -2.38 -3.42 -15.44
CA SER A 335 -1.52 -3.50 -16.60
C SER A 335 -0.12 -3.01 -16.38
N TYR A 336 0.71 -3.17 -17.40
CA TYR A 336 2.01 -2.59 -17.58
C TYR A 336 3.15 -3.34 -16.88
N TRP A 337 2.99 -3.61 -15.62
CA TRP A 337 3.89 -4.40 -14.79
C TRP A 337 3.35 -5.83 -14.71
N GLY A 338 3.96 -6.73 -14.04
CA GLY A 338 3.66 -8.15 -13.99
C GLY A 338 2.21 -8.57 -14.21
N LYS A 339 2.01 -9.60 -15.01
CA LYS A 339 0.67 -10.06 -15.41
C LYS A 339 0.34 -11.42 -14.81
N GLY A 340 -0.89 -11.53 -14.32
CA GLY A 340 -1.55 -12.79 -14.04
C GLY A 340 -2.41 -13.28 -15.19
N SER A 341 -3.29 -14.22 -14.93
CA SER A 341 -4.31 -14.70 -15.87
C SER A 341 -5.46 -13.71 -16.02
N GLY A 342 -6.12 -13.70 -17.17
CA GLY A 342 -7.22 -12.78 -17.44
C GLY A 342 -6.78 -11.36 -17.78
N SER A 343 -7.60 -10.37 -17.47
CA SER A 343 -7.40 -8.95 -17.83
C SER A 343 -6.99 -8.05 -16.66
N GLY A 344 -6.75 -8.61 -15.46
CA GLY A 344 -6.47 -7.85 -14.25
C GLY A 344 -7.73 -7.20 -13.64
N PRO A 345 -7.59 -6.46 -12.55
CA PRO A 345 -6.32 -6.24 -11.83
C PRO A 345 -5.79 -7.50 -11.15
N TRP A 346 -4.50 -7.49 -10.86
CA TRP A 346 -3.80 -8.54 -10.12
C TRP A 346 -3.06 -7.96 -8.93
N PHE A 347 -2.91 -8.75 -7.88
CA PHE A 347 -1.91 -8.46 -6.87
C PHE A 347 -0.53 -8.91 -7.35
N GLY A 348 0.45 -8.06 -7.17
CA GLY A 348 1.85 -8.30 -7.46
C GLY A 348 2.73 -7.81 -6.32
N ALA A 349 4.01 -8.13 -6.38
CA ALA A 349 5.04 -7.58 -5.51
C ALA A 349 5.84 -6.53 -6.28
N ASP A 350 5.85 -5.29 -5.80
CA ASP A 350 6.72 -4.25 -6.31
C ASP A 350 8.04 -4.28 -5.52
N PHE A 351 9.12 -4.61 -6.23
CA PHE A 351 10.49 -4.62 -5.72
C PHE A 351 11.33 -3.49 -6.32
N GLU A 352 10.70 -2.45 -6.84
CA GLU A 352 11.32 -1.30 -7.53
C GLU A 352 12.11 -1.66 -8.80
N ASN A 353 12.57 -2.89 -8.92
CA ASN A 353 13.21 -3.42 -10.14
C ASN A 353 12.19 -4.03 -11.11
N GLY A 354 10.92 -3.81 -10.88
CA GLY A 354 9.77 -4.31 -11.59
C GLY A 354 8.69 -4.81 -10.65
N VAL A 355 7.47 -4.90 -11.15
CA VAL A 355 6.33 -5.48 -10.44
C VAL A 355 6.17 -6.94 -10.87
N TRP A 356 6.12 -7.82 -9.90
CA TRP A 356 6.13 -9.26 -10.08
C TRP A 356 4.79 -9.87 -9.69
N ALA A 357 4.04 -10.31 -10.65
CA ALA A 357 2.85 -11.14 -10.41
C ALA A 357 3.24 -12.61 -10.12
N GLY A 358 4.53 -12.89 -10.02
CA GLY A 358 5.22 -14.17 -9.78
C GLY A 358 6.60 -14.18 -10.40
N GLY A 359 7.39 -15.21 -10.13
CA GLY A 359 8.72 -15.37 -10.68
C GLY A 359 9.86 -14.83 -9.81
N SER A 360 11.09 -15.16 -10.17
CA SER A 360 12.31 -14.84 -9.40
C SER A 360 13.40 -14.16 -10.23
N LYS A 361 13.20 -14.00 -11.53
CA LYS A 361 14.15 -13.34 -12.43
C LYS A 361 13.44 -12.75 -13.65
N VAL A 362 14.13 -11.85 -14.32
CA VAL A 362 13.67 -11.27 -15.59
C VAL A 362 13.35 -12.38 -16.60
N GLY A 363 12.15 -12.33 -17.17
CA GLY A 363 11.64 -13.33 -18.11
C GLY A 363 10.86 -14.48 -17.51
N ASP A 364 10.81 -14.62 -16.19
CA ASP A 364 9.90 -15.58 -15.54
C ASP A 364 8.43 -15.20 -15.78
N PRO A 365 7.50 -16.16 -15.73
CA PRO A 365 6.07 -15.85 -15.76
C PRO A 365 5.69 -14.87 -14.65
N GLY A 366 4.99 -13.80 -15.03
CA GLY A 366 4.51 -12.79 -14.10
C GLY A 366 5.52 -11.71 -13.75
N TRP A 367 6.72 -11.70 -14.37
CA TRP A 367 7.61 -10.54 -14.28
C TRP A 367 7.06 -9.40 -15.13
N GLY A 368 7.08 -8.20 -14.56
CA GLY A 368 6.67 -6.98 -15.24
C GLY A 368 7.80 -5.99 -15.36
N GLY A 369 8.11 -5.63 -16.58
CA GLY A 369 9.04 -4.57 -16.92
C GLY A 369 8.51 -3.74 -18.09
N LEU A 370 9.31 -2.83 -18.60
CA LEU A 370 8.88 -1.82 -19.56
C LEU A 370 8.36 -2.33 -20.92
N ASN A 371 8.46 -3.62 -21.18
CA ASN A 371 7.98 -4.19 -22.43
C ASN A 371 7.05 -5.37 -22.12
N ASP A 372 5.82 -5.26 -22.51
CA ASP A 372 4.68 -6.15 -22.31
C ASP A 372 4.82 -7.62 -22.82
N ALA A 373 6.02 -8.04 -23.16
CA ALA A 373 6.28 -9.34 -23.82
C ALA A 373 6.53 -10.50 -22.85
N HIS A 374 6.24 -10.33 -21.54
CA HIS A 374 6.53 -11.36 -20.56
C HIS A 374 5.36 -12.33 -20.37
N PRO A 375 5.65 -13.62 -20.17
CA PRO A 375 4.61 -14.61 -19.90
C PRO A 375 3.80 -14.24 -18.68
N ALA A 376 2.47 -14.35 -18.77
CA ALA A 376 1.61 -14.18 -17.59
C ALA A 376 1.80 -15.33 -16.60
N ASN A 377 1.77 -15.01 -15.30
CA ASN A 377 1.64 -16.03 -14.27
C ASN A 377 0.21 -16.54 -14.22
N THR A 378 -0.05 -17.72 -14.79
CA THR A 378 -1.40 -18.31 -14.86
C THR A 378 -1.99 -18.69 -13.51
N ASN A 379 -1.16 -18.79 -12.46
CA ASN A 379 -1.61 -19.06 -11.09
C ASN A 379 -2.11 -17.81 -10.36
N ASN A 380 -1.86 -16.61 -10.90
CA ASN A 380 -2.31 -15.36 -10.33
C ASN A 380 -3.60 -14.89 -11.04
N PRO A 381 -4.78 -15.10 -10.43
CA PRO A 381 -6.05 -14.80 -11.09
C PRO A 381 -6.32 -13.30 -11.17
N SER A 382 -7.01 -12.87 -12.22
CA SER A 382 -7.60 -11.53 -12.28
C SER A 382 -8.66 -11.37 -11.18
N LEU A 383 -8.57 -10.28 -10.42
CA LEU A 383 -9.47 -9.98 -9.31
C LEU A 383 -10.32 -8.73 -9.59
N LYS A 384 -11.01 -8.73 -10.73
CA LYS A 384 -12.00 -7.69 -11.05
C LYS A 384 -13.31 -7.95 -10.28
N VAL A 385 -13.19 -7.91 -8.95
CA VAL A 385 -14.26 -8.21 -7.99
C VAL A 385 -14.40 -7.08 -6.97
N PRO A 386 -15.58 -6.91 -6.33
CA PRO A 386 -15.80 -5.80 -5.39
C PRO A 386 -14.83 -5.77 -4.21
N PHE A 387 -14.39 -6.95 -3.74
CA PHE A 387 -13.51 -7.07 -2.57
C PHE A 387 -12.38 -8.04 -2.88
N ALA A 388 -11.33 -7.49 -3.49
CA ALA A 388 -10.10 -8.19 -3.80
C ALA A 388 -9.15 -8.13 -2.60
N MET A 389 -8.64 -9.27 -2.19
CA MET A 389 -7.71 -9.37 -1.07
C MET A 389 -6.39 -9.96 -1.52
N GLY A 390 -5.30 -9.30 -1.17
CA GLY A 390 -3.94 -9.75 -1.44
C GLY A 390 -3.08 -9.77 -0.19
N PHE A 391 -2.16 -10.73 -0.17
CA PHE A 391 -1.08 -10.88 0.81
C PHE A 391 0.26 -10.94 0.10
N LEU A 392 1.22 -10.24 0.64
CA LEU A 392 2.64 -10.35 0.31
C LEU A 392 3.41 -10.65 1.59
N ARG A 393 4.22 -11.68 1.57
CA ARG A 393 5.21 -11.93 2.62
C ARG A 393 6.58 -12.11 2.00
N VAL A 394 7.58 -11.47 2.61
CA VAL A 394 8.93 -11.39 2.07
C VAL A 394 9.94 -11.72 3.17
N LYS A 395 10.92 -12.53 2.83
CA LYS A 395 12.15 -12.77 3.59
C LYS A 395 13.32 -12.95 2.62
N SER A 396 14.54 -12.94 3.08
CA SER A 396 15.73 -12.96 2.22
C SER A 396 15.78 -14.09 1.20
N SER A 397 15.17 -15.25 1.51
CA SER A 397 15.23 -16.45 0.66
C SER A 397 13.95 -16.76 -0.10
N GLU A 398 12.85 -16.08 0.23
CA GLU A 398 11.53 -16.45 -0.29
C GLU A 398 10.54 -15.28 -0.20
N TYR A 399 9.69 -15.13 -1.21
CA TYR A 399 8.48 -14.33 -1.10
C TYR A 399 7.27 -15.14 -1.56
N ALA A 400 6.09 -14.73 -1.10
CA ALA A 400 4.85 -15.32 -1.55
C ALA A 400 3.79 -14.24 -1.79
N ILE A 401 3.01 -14.46 -2.85
CA ILE A 401 1.79 -13.71 -3.15
C ILE A 401 0.63 -14.68 -2.97
N ARG A 402 -0.34 -14.32 -2.11
CA ARG A 402 -1.57 -15.07 -1.95
C ARG A 402 -2.76 -14.13 -2.10
N VAL A 403 -3.81 -14.59 -2.78
CA VAL A 403 -4.91 -13.73 -3.20
C VAL A 403 -6.27 -14.39 -3.02
N ALA A 404 -7.33 -13.58 -2.91
CA ALA A 404 -8.71 -14.06 -2.85
C ALA A 404 -9.71 -13.03 -3.38
N ASP A 405 -10.79 -13.51 -3.99
CA ASP A 405 -12.08 -12.81 -3.98
C ASP A 405 -12.74 -13.02 -2.62
N LEU A 406 -12.73 -12.00 -1.77
CA LEU A 406 -13.24 -12.11 -0.40
C LEU A 406 -14.71 -12.55 -0.35
N SER A 407 -15.50 -12.20 -1.37
CA SER A 407 -16.95 -12.52 -1.40
C SER A 407 -17.21 -14.01 -1.50
N THR A 408 -16.41 -14.72 -2.28
CA THR A 408 -16.65 -16.13 -2.64
C THR A 408 -15.64 -17.11 -2.04
N ALA A 409 -14.40 -16.67 -1.81
CA ALA A 409 -13.32 -17.55 -1.40
C ALA A 409 -13.55 -18.20 -0.01
N SER A 410 -13.20 -19.46 0.09
CA SER A 410 -13.06 -20.20 1.36
C SER A 410 -11.59 -20.38 1.79
N ASP A 411 -10.65 -20.18 0.85
CA ASP A 411 -9.20 -20.24 1.04
C ASP A 411 -8.51 -19.23 0.12
N LEU A 412 -7.23 -19.01 0.35
CA LEU A 412 -6.36 -18.16 -0.44
C LEU A 412 -5.69 -18.95 -1.57
N THR A 413 -5.74 -18.42 -2.78
CA THR A 413 -4.95 -18.93 -3.90
C THR A 413 -3.49 -18.47 -3.73
N THR A 414 -2.54 -19.41 -3.76
CA THR A 414 -1.11 -19.09 -3.82
C THR A 414 -0.76 -18.76 -5.27
N ALA A 415 -0.63 -17.49 -5.57
CA ALA A 415 -0.23 -17.01 -6.89
C ALA A 415 1.26 -17.25 -7.15
N TYR A 416 2.09 -17.09 -6.12
CA TYR A 416 3.52 -17.37 -6.19
C TYR A 416 4.08 -17.75 -4.80
N LEU A 417 5.06 -18.64 -4.81
CA LEU A 417 5.90 -18.97 -3.67
C LEU A 417 7.26 -19.38 -4.21
N GLY A 418 8.32 -18.65 -3.88
CA GLY A 418 9.66 -18.91 -4.37
C GLY A 418 10.66 -17.82 -4.01
N ALA A 419 11.84 -17.89 -4.61
CA ALA A 419 12.91 -16.92 -4.36
C ALA A 419 12.49 -15.50 -4.79
N PRO A 420 12.92 -14.46 -4.05
CA PRO A 420 12.73 -13.08 -4.49
C PRO A 420 13.61 -12.76 -5.71
N PRO A 421 13.20 -11.82 -6.57
CA PRO A 421 13.93 -11.47 -7.80
C PRO A 421 15.20 -10.66 -7.54
N ALA A 422 15.32 -10.07 -6.35
CA ALA A 422 16.45 -9.26 -5.93
C ALA A 422 16.77 -9.51 -4.45
N THR A 423 17.89 -8.97 -3.99
CA THR A 423 18.19 -8.95 -2.56
C THR A 423 17.17 -8.12 -1.82
N VAL A 424 16.54 -8.72 -0.81
CA VAL A 424 15.57 -8.04 0.06
C VAL A 424 16.31 -6.98 0.89
N ASP A 425 15.88 -5.74 0.79
CA ASP A 425 16.47 -4.60 1.51
C ASP A 425 15.40 -3.58 1.89
N HIS A 426 14.62 -3.90 2.92
CA HIS A 426 13.60 -3.03 3.47
C HIS A 426 14.20 -1.73 4.00
N ARG A 427 13.58 -0.59 3.72
CA ARG A 427 14.08 0.73 4.14
C ARG A 427 13.29 1.37 5.27
N GLY A 428 12.17 0.79 5.63
CA GLY A 428 11.37 1.18 6.79
C GLY A 428 10.46 2.40 6.56
N GLY A 429 10.36 2.91 5.34
CA GLY A 429 9.28 3.82 4.97
C GLY A 429 7.98 3.05 4.76
N ILE A 430 6.84 3.72 4.82
CA ILE A 430 5.52 3.14 4.55
C ILE A 430 4.84 3.99 3.50
N VAL A 431 4.28 3.34 2.47
CA VAL A 431 3.53 3.98 1.40
C VAL A 431 2.16 3.34 1.24
N LEU A 432 1.20 4.13 0.75
CA LEU A 432 -0.12 3.67 0.31
C LEU A 432 -0.57 4.49 -0.90
N GLY A 433 -0.82 3.81 -2.02
CA GLY A 433 -1.31 4.40 -3.26
C GLY A 433 -0.27 5.20 -4.03
N VAL A 434 1.01 4.97 -3.78
CA VAL A 434 2.14 5.69 -4.38
C VAL A 434 3.37 4.79 -4.41
N GLY A 435 4.24 4.98 -5.38
CA GLY A 435 5.51 4.27 -5.50
C GLY A 435 6.59 4.73 -4.52
N GLY A 436 7.72 4.03 -4.50
CA GLY A 436 8.87 4.36 -3.65
C GLY A 436 9.47 5.74 -3.94
N ASP A 437 9.58 6.08 -5.21
CA ASP A 437 10.02 7.38 -5.72
C ASP A 437 8.93 8.46 -5.72
N ASN A 438 7.77 8.12 -5.20
CA ASN A 438 6.54 8.92 -5.21
C ASN A 438 5.88 9.04 -6.59
N SER A 439 6.16 8.12 -7.53
CA SER A 439 5.39 8.02 -8.76
C SER A 439 3.94 7.66 -8.47
N ASN A 440 3.00 8.37 -9.10
CA ASN A 440 1.58 8.23 -8.83
C ASN A 440 0.73 8.54 -10.06
N THR A 441 0.60 7.56 -10.96
CA THR A 441 -0.27 7.64 -12.14
C THR A 441 -1.38 6.59 -12.12
N SER A 442 -1.47 5.80 -11.06
CA SER A 442 -2.52 4.82 -10.85
C SER A 442 -3.69 5.38 -10.04
N SER A 443 -4.73 4.59 -9.93
CA SER A 443 -5.89 4.85 -9.07
C SER A 443 -6.36 3.56 -8.45
N GLY A 444 -6.92 3.63 -7.27
CA GLY A 444 -7.40 2.45 -6.56
C GLY A 444 -8.38 2.81 -5.46
N THR A 445 -8.87 1.80 -4.78
CA THR A 445 -9.75 1.97 -3.63
C THR A 445 -9.28 1.03 -2.52
N PHE A 446 -8.83 1.60 -1.43
CA PHE A 446 -8.33 0.87 -0.27
C PHE A 446 -9.40 0.87 0.84
N LEU A 447 -9.59 -0.28 1.50
CA LEU A 447 -10.52 -0.42 2.61
C LEU A 447 -9.77 -0.61 3.94
N GLU A 448 -8.90 -1.60 3.99
CA GLU A 448 -8.02 -1.86 5.14
C GLU A 448 -6.76 -2.61 4.72
N GLY A 449 -5.68 -2.44 5.48
CA GLY A 449 -4.42 -3.14 5.26
C GLY A 449 -3.50 -3.07 6.48
N VAL A 450 -2.59 -4.04 6.56
CA VAL A 450 -1.67 -4.19 7.69
C VAL A 450 -0.29 -4.60 7.20
N MET A 451 0.73 -4.10 7.87
CA MET A 451 2.11 -4.58 7.79
C MET A 451 2.52 -5.19 9.14
N VAL A 452 3.26 -6.29 9.11
CA VAL A 452 3.77 -6.98 10.29
C VAL A 452 5.27 -7.21 10.20
N ALA A 453 5.95 -7.22 11.34
CA ALA A 453 7.32 -7.69 11.47
C ALA A 453 7.28 -9.23 11.63
N GLY A 454 7.57 -9.95 10.55
CA GLY A 454 7.54 -11.42 10.51
C GLY A 454 7.12 -11.96 9.15
N TYR A 455 7.25 -13.26 8.98
CA TYR A 455 6.84 -14.00 7.78
C TYR A 455 5.62 -14.88 8.11
N PRO A 456 4.38 -14.42 7.83
CA PRO A 456 3.17 -15.14 8.20
C PRO A 456 3.09 -16.53 7.58
N THR A 457 2.53 -17.49 8.30
CA THR A 457 2.21 -18.80 7.74
C THR A 457 0.92 -18.76 6.93
N ASN A 458 0.69 -19.78 6.11
CA ASN A 458 -0.56 -19.92 5.36
C ASN A 458 -1.80 -19.90 6.28
N ASP A 459 -1.70 -20.52 7.47
CA ASP A 459 -2.81 -20.59 8.42
C ASP A 459 -3.13 -19.24 9.04
N VAL A 460 -2.11 -18.43 9.32
CA VAL A 460 -2.29 -17.06 9.82
C VAL A 460 -2.96 -16.19 8.77
N GLU A 461 -2.48 -16.21 7.52
CA GLU A 461 -3.11 -15.45 6.42
C GLU A 461 -4.56 -15.90 6.17
N LEU A 462 -4.83 -17.21 6.25
CA LEU A 462 -6.18 -17.76 6.14
C LEU A 462 -7.08 -17.28 7.31
N ALA A 463 -6.55 -17.23 8.52
CA ALA A 463 -7.29 -16.71 9.68
C ALA A 463 -7.62 -15.22 9.52
N ILE A 464 -6.68 -14.43 9.00
CA ILE A 464 -6.91 -13.01 8.65
C ILE A 464 -8.00 -12.89 7.59
N MET A 465 -7.91 -13.64 6.48
CA MET A 465 -8.93 -13.62 5.43
C MET A 465 -10.32 -13.95 6.00
N LYS A 466 -10.44 -14.99 6.82
CA LYS A 466 -11.71 -15.37 7.47
C LYS A 466 -12.25 -14.28 8.39
N ASN A 467 -11.38 -13.63 9.16
CA ASN A 467 -11.76 -12.50 10.01
C ASN A 467 -12.31 -11.33 9.19
N ILE A 468 -11.64 -10.98 8.08
CA ILE A 468 -12.08 -9.90 7.20
C ILE A 468 -13.38 -10.29 6.47
N LYS A 469 -13.51 -11.54 6.03
CA LYS A 469 -14.75 -12.05 5.43
C LYS A 469 -15.93 -11.99 6.40
N ALA A 470 -15.71 -12.25 7.69
CA ALA A 470 -16.73 -12.17 8.72
C ALA A 470 -17.28 -10.73 8.94
N VAL A 471 -16.57 -9.70 8.47
CA VAL A 471 -17.08 -8.31 8.46
C VAL A 471 -18.31 -8.16 7.58
N GLY A 472 -18.46 -9.00 6.55
CA GLY A 472 -19.62 -8.96 5.67
C GLY A 472 -19.61 -7.73 4.75
N TYR A 473 -18.49 -7.46 4.11
CA TYR A 473 -18.38 -6.40 3.11
C TYR A 473 -19.36 -6.63 1.95
N SER A 474 -20.10 -5.58 1.58
CA SER A 474 -21.01 -5.57 0.41
C SER A 474 -21.11 -4.18 -0.22
N LYS A 475 -21.43 -4.13 -1.53
CA LYS A 475 -21.75 -2.90 -2.29
C LYS A 475 -23.24 -2.65 -2.34
#